data_e472d397abf627a71cd282ace97909b6
#
_entry.id   e472d397abf627a71cd282ace97909b6
#
_cell.length_a   1.000
_cell.length_b   1.000
_cell.length_c   1.000
_cell.angle_alpha   90.00
_cell.angle_beta   90.00
_cell.angle_gamma   90.00
#
_symmetry.space_group_name_H-M   'P 1'
#
loop_
_entity.id
_entity.type
_entity.pdbx_description
1 polymer ?
#
loop_
_entity_poly.entity_id
_entity_poly.type
_entity_poly.pdbx_seq_one_letter_code
_entity_poly.pdbx_strand_id
1 'polypeptide(L)'
;MSYDLMVFEPEAAPKNHDAFMGWYFTLTKWNDGPYDDPARTSARLHAWVREMQRTFPDMNSPEAEIHLKDDEGVLGDYTIGRQFIYAGFAWSKAVAAAGEAERLAKLHGVGLFDVSSDREEVWLPVNGTLELAHQKRARFFKRLSRLLRGR
;
A
#
# COMPACT_ATOMS: atom_id res chain seq x y z
N MET A 1 -13.46 10.17 -3.08
CA MET A 1 -13.05 8.85 -2.51
C MET A 1 -11.82 8.36 -3.25
N SER A 2 -10.78 7.99 -2.54
CA SER A 2 -9.52 7.49 -3.13
C SER A 2 -9.37 6.00 -2.89
N TYR A 3 -8.62 5.34 -3.79
CA TYR A 3 -8.10 3.99 -3.59
C TYR A 3 -6.72 4.12 -2.98
N ASP A 4 -6.53 3.58 -1.78
CA ASP A 4 -5.30 3.73 -1.01
C ASP A 4 -4.63 2.37 -0.79
N LEU A 5 -3.31 2.39 -0.86
CA LEU A 5 -2.46 1.24 -0.54
C LEU A 5 -1.16 1.71 0.12
N MET A 6 -0.45 0.78 0.74
CA MET A 6 0.86 1.06 1.33
C MET A 6 1.83 -0.05 0.93
N VAL A 7 3.01 0.33 0.47
CA VAL A 7 4.13 -0.59 0.31
C VAL A 7 5.15 -0.34 1.42
N PHE A 8 5.87 -1.37 1.83
CA PHE A 8 6.73 -1.26 3.00
C PHE A 8 7.89 -2.25 2.96
N GLU A 9 8.91 -1.97 3.77
CA GLU A 9 10.01 -2.89 4.01
C GLU A 9 9.52 -4.09 4.81
N PRO A 10 9.61 -5.32 4.27
CA PRO A 10 9.07 -6.50 4.96
C PRO A 10 9.67 -6.73 6.35
N GLU A 11 10.96 -6.48 6.50
CA GLU A 11 11.67 -6.71 7.76
C GLU A 11 11.28 -5.71 8.85
N ALA A 12 10.75 -4.53 8.48
CA ALA A 12 10.31 -3.52 9.42
C ALA A 12 8.90 -3.80 9.97
N ALA A 13 8.10 -4.57 9.24
CA ALA A 13 6.69 -4.78 9.58
C ALA A 13 6.50 -5.92 10.59
N PRO A 14 5.64 -5.73 11.60
CA PRO A 14 5.22 -6.83 12.47
C PRO A 14 4.52 -7.94 11.66
N LYS A 15 4.71 -9.19 12.10
CA LYS A 15 4.17 -10.37 11.41
C LYS A 15 2.77 -10.77 11.88
N ASN A 16 2.40 -10.38 13.09
CA ASN A 16 1.06 -10.58 13.61
C ASN A 16 0.13 -9.47 13.10
N HIS A 17 -1.09 -9.84 12.70
CA HIS A 17 -2.01 -8.87 12.07
C HIS A 17 -2.34 -7.69 12.99
N ASP A 18 -2.68 -7.93 14.25
CA ASP A 18 -3.02 -6.86 15.19
C ASP A 18 -1.82 -5.94 15.44
N ALA A 19 -0.62 -6.52 15.57
CA ALA A 19 0.61 -5.74 15.72
C ALA A 19 0.92 -4.94 14.45
N PHE A 20 0.70 -5.52 13.26
CA PHE A 20 0.84 -4.80 11.99
C PHE A 20 -0.10 -3.60 11.93
N MET A 21 -1.36 -3.78 12.28
CA MET A 21 -2.34 -2.68 12.26
C MET A 21 -1.98 -1.57 13.26
N GLY A 22 -1.46 -1.93 14.43
CA GLY A 22 -0.92 -0.96 15.40
C GLY A 22 0.25 -0.17 14.83
N TRP A 23 1.16 -0.84 14.15
CA TRP A 23 2.30 -0.23 13.46
C TRP A 23 1.82 0.70 12.34
N TYR A 24 0.88 0.26 11.51
CA TYR A 24 0.27 1.06 10.45
C TYR A 24 -0.36 2.34 11.02
N PHE A 25 -1.15 2.24 12.09
CA PHE A 25 -1.77 3.42 12.72
C PHE A 25 -0.73 4.38 13.31
N THR A 26 0.41 3.86 13.80
CA THR A 26 1.52 4.71 14.25
C THR A 26 2.14 5.48 13.08
N LEU A 27 2.41 4.80 11.97
CA LEU A 27 2.97 5.44 10.78
C LEU A 27 2.06 6.53 10.21
N THR A 28 0.75 6.29 10.21
CA THR A 28 -0.23 7.23 9.64
C THR A 28 -0.62 8.38 10.57
N LYS A 29 0.06 8.54 11.69
CA LYS A 29 0.00 9.78 12.49
C LYS A 29 0.82 10.91 11.88
N TRP A 30 1.63 10.60 10.88
CA TRP A 30 2.44 11.57 10.12
C TRP A 30 3.38 12.41 11.00
N ASN A 31 4.06 11.77 11.95
CA ASN A 31 4.94 12.45 12.92
C ASN A 31 6.42 12.40 12.55
N ASP A 32 6.80 11.74 11.46
CA ASP A 32 8.20 11.53 11.06
C ASP A 32 8.45 12.04 9.63
N GLY A 33 7.95 13.27 9.34
CA GLY A 33 8.21 13.92 8.05
C GLY A 33 9.61 14.54 7.95
N PRO A 34 9.98 15.03 6.76
CA PRO A 34 9.18 15.22 5.55
C PRO A 34 8.82 13.93 4.82
N TYR A 35 7.75 13.96 4.01
CA TYR A 35 7.21 12.78 3.29
C TYR A 35 7.25 12.93 1.77
N ASP A 36 8.02 13.87 1.26
CA ASP A 36 8.10 14.20 -0.16
C ASP A 36 9.48 13.91 -0.78
N ASP A 37 10.40 13.36 0.01
CA ASP A 37 11.78 13.11 -0.43
C ASP A 37 12.03 11.60 -0.65
N PRO A 38 12.09 11.13 -1.90
CA PRO A 38 12.39 9.72 -2.19
C PRO A 38 13.75 9.25 -1.68
N ALA A 39 14.70 10.16 -1.44
CA ALA A 39 16.02 9.80 -0.92
C ALA A 39 15.98 9.32 0.53
N ARG A 40 14.91 9.59 1.27
CA ARG A 40 14.76 9.17 2.67
C ARG A 40 14.38 7.70 2.82
N THR A 41 13.80 7.10 1.80
CA THR A 41 13.33 5.73 1.88
C THR A 41 14.39 4.72 1.45
N SER A 42 14.13 3.45 1.64
CA SER A 42 15.05 2.39 1.23
C SER A 42 15.23 2.33 -0.29
N ALA A 43 16.30 1.69 -0.74
CA ALA A 43 16.57 1.55 -2.17
C ALA A 43 15.43 0.83 -2.91
N ARG A 44 14.84 -0.21 -2.30
CA ARG A 44 13.73 -0.97 -2.90
C ARG A 44 12.47 -0.14 -3.02
N LEU A 45 12.11 0.59 -1.97
CA LEU A 45 10.95 1.49 -1.98
C LEU A 45 11.15 2.67 -2.94
N HIS A 46 12.36 3.21 -2.99
CA HIS A 46 12.71 4.26 -3.94
C HIS A 46 12.51 3.77 -5.38
N ALA A 47 13.00 2.58 -5.71
CA ALA A 47 12.80 1.99 -7.03
C ALA A 47 11.31 1.77 -7.34
N TRP A 48 10.55 1.28 -6.37
CA TRP A 48 9.11 1.08 -6.50
C TRP A 48 8.38 2.38 -6.85
N VAL A 49 8.62 3.45 -6.09
CA VAL A 49 7.90 4.71 -6.31
C VAL A 49 8.32 5.37 -7.62
N ARG A 50 9.59 5.29 -7.98
CA ARG A 50 10.07 5.84 -9.25
C ARG A 50 9.38 5.20 -10.46
N GLU A 51 9.23 3.90 -10.44
CA GLU A 51 8.53 3.19 -11.53
C GLU A 51 7.02 3.41 -11.47
N MET A 52 6.44 3.45 -10.28
CA MET A 52 5.01 3.74 -10.12
C MET A 52 4.65 5.12 -10.69
N GLN A 53 5.51 6.10 -10.50
CA GLN A 53 5.32 7.47 -10.99
C GLN A 53 5.41 7.58 -12.52
N ARG A 54 5.93 6.59 -13.21
CA ARG A 54 5.89 6.57 -14.68
C ARG A 54 4.48 6.34 -15.20
N THR A 55 3.69 5.55 -14.51
CA THR A 55 2.30 5.26 -14.87
C THR A 55 1.32 6.21 -14.18
N PHE A 56 1.58 6.53 -12.90
CA PHE A 56 0.77 7.41 -12.08
C PHE A 56 1.65 8.54 -11.54
N PRO A 57 1.86 9.61 -12.34
CA PRO A 57 2.73 10.71 -11.92
C PRO A 57 2.30 11.34 -10.60
N ASP A 58 3.28 11.84 -9.85
CA ASP A 58 3.04 12.48 -8.57
C ASP A 58 2.24 13.78 -8.75
N MET A 59 1.12 13.89 -8.05
CA MET A 59 0.27 15.09 -8.09
C MET A 59 0.99 16.36 -7.60
N ASN A 60 2.06 16.19 -6.81
CA ASN A 60 2.86 17.29 -6.30
C ASN A 60 4.08 17.61 -7.19
N SER A 61 4.22 16.92 -8.33
CA SER A 61 5.30 17.21 -9.27
C SER A 61 5.02 18.48 -10.10
N PRO A 62 6.07 19.17 -10.60
CA PRO A 62 5.87 20.33 -11.46
C PRO A 62 5.10 20.03 -12.76
N GLU A 63 5.15 18.77 -13.21
CA GLU A 63 4.50 18.33 -14.45
C GLU A 63 3.05 17.86 -14.25
N ALA A 64 2.52 17.90 -13.03
CA ALA A 64 1.20 17.38 -12.70
C ALA A 64 0.09 17.99 -13.58
N GLU A 65 0.12 19.31 -13.82
CA GLU A 65 -0.87 19.99 -14.66
C GLU A 65 -0.89 19.49 -16.09
N ILE A 66 0.25 19.10 -16.64
CA ILE A 66 0.37 18.57 -18.01
C ILE A 66 -0.36 17.23 -18.09
N HIS A 67 -0.18 16.37 -17.11
CA HIS A 67 -0.80 15.05 -17.06
C HIS A 67 -2.32 15.13 -16.83
N LEU A 68 -2.79 16.12 -16.06
CA LEU A 68 -4.22 16.34 -15.84
C LEU A 68 -4.98 16.69 -17.13
N LYS A 69 -4.32 17.31 -18.11
CA LYS A 69 -4.93 17.64 -19.40
C LYS A 69 -5.16 16.42 -20.27
N ASP A 70 -4.32 15.37 -20.09
CA ASP A 70 -4.39 14.16 -20.90
C ASP A 70 -5.34 13.13 -20.30
N ASP A 71 -5.36 12.97 -18.97
CA ASP A 71 -6.21 12.00 -18.28
C ASP A 71 -6.48 12.48 -16.85
N GLU A 72 -7.73 12.87 -16.57
CA GLU A 72 -8.16 13.17 -15.21
C GLU A 72 -8.08 11.91 -14.34
N GLY A 73 -7.43 12.03 -13.21
CA GLY A 73 -7.29 10.93 -12.25
C GLY A 73 -6.08 10.04 -12.46
N VAL A 74 -5.21 10.35 -13.44
CA VAL A 74 -3.97 9.58 -13.62
C VAL A 74 -2.95 9.83 -12.52
N LEU A 75 -3.07 10.94 -11.79
CA LEU A 75 -2.10 11.34 -10.77
C LEU A 75 -2.21 10.48 -9.51
N GLY A 76 -1.05 10.16 -8.92
CA GLY A 76 -0.96 9.53 -7.62
C GLY A 76 -0.57 10.52 -6.53
N ASP A 77 -1.00 10.26 -5.31
CA ASP A 77 -0.58 11.00 -4.12
C ASP A 77 0.33 10.10 -3.30
N TYR A 78 1.61 10.46 -3.17
CA TYR A 78 2.63 9.62 -2.54
C TYR A 78 3.15 10.27 -1.26
N THR A 79 3.00 9.55 -0.15
CA THR A 79 3.56 9.92 1.15
C THR A 79 4.72 8.98 1.45
N ILE A 80 5.95 9.50 1.39
CA ILE A 80 7.17 8.68 1.41
C ILE A 80 7.80 8.73 2.80
N GLY A 81 7.70 7.63 3.53
CA GLY A 81 8.37 7.43 4.81
C GLY A 81 9.68 6.67 4.65
N ARG A 82 10.39 6.45 5.75
CA ARG A 82 11.69 5.75 5.72
C ARG A 82 11.54 4.28 5.34
N GLN A 83 10.50 3.63 5.82
CA GLN A 83 10.27 2.19 5.66
C GLN A 83 8.94 1.85 5.00
N PHE A 84 8.25 2.86 4.49
CA PHE A 84 6.96 2.69 3.86
C PHE A 84 6.67 3.81 2.86
N ILE A 85 5.79 3.54 1.91
CA ILE A 85 5.19 4.56 1.04
C ILE A 85 3.69 4.33 1.05
N TYR A 86 2.94 5.36 1.46
CA TYR A 86 1.48 5.39 1.37
C TYR A 86 1.10 6.05 0.06
N ALA A 87 0.24 5.42 -0.73
CA ALA A 87 -0.13 5.93 -2.04
C ALA A 87 -1.65 5.93 -2.21
N GLY A 88 -2.18 7.04 -2.73
CA GLY A 88 -3.59 7.21 -3.04
C GLY A 88 -3.79 7.51 -4.52
N PHE A 89 -4.86 6.94 -5.09
CA PHE A 89 -5.19 7.08 -6.52
C PHE A 89 -6.68 7.36 -6.68
N ALA A 90 -7.07 7.93 -7.81
CA ALA A 90 -8.49 8.08 -8.13
C ALA A 90 -9.18 6.71 -8.14
N TRP A 91 -10.37 6.63 -7.59
CA TRP A 91 -11.11 5.38 -7.52
C TRP A 91 -11.35 4.75 -8.90
N SER A 92 -11.54 5.59 -9.93
CA SER A 92 -11.66 5.11 -11.32
C SER A 92 -10.41 4.40 -11.84
N LYS A 93 -9.26 4.59 -11.20
CA LYS A 93 -7.99 3.95 -11.53
C LYS A 93 -7.60 2.82 -10.58
N ALA A 94 -8.47 2.44 -9.66
CA ALA A 94 -8.16 1.48 -8.59
C ALA A 94 -7.60 0.15 -9.12
N VAL A 95 -8.24 -0.44 -10.14
CA VAL A 95 -7.80 -1.72 -10.71
C VAL A 95 -6.42 -1.60 -11.35
N ALA A 96 -6.22 -0.56 -12.15
CA ALA A 96 -4.93 -0.32 -12.82
C ALA A 96 -3.82 -0.02 -11.81
N ALA A 97 -4.11 0.81 -10.80
CA ALA A 97 -3.16 1.16 -9.75
C ALA A 97 -2.78 -0.06 -8.90
N ALA A 98 -3.77 -0.86 -8.50
CA ALA A 98 -3.53 -2.09 -7.75
C ALA A 98 -2.66 -3.08 -8.53
N GLY A 99 -2.95 -3.29 -9.80
CA GLY A 99 -2.19 -4.19 -10.66
C GLY A 99 -0.74 -3.76 -10.83
N GLU A 100 -0.50 -2.48 -11.06
CA GLU A 100 0.85 -1.94 -11.22
C GLU A 100 1.62 -1.96 -9.89
N ALA A 101 0.96 -1.57 -8.79
CA ALA A 101 1.57 -1.61 -7.46
C ALA A 101 2.01 -3.03 -7.08
N GLU A 102 1.17 -4.03 -7.36
CA GLU A 102 1.46 -5.44 -7.11
C GLU A 102 2.62 -5.94 -7.97
N ARG A 103 2.61 -5.64 -9.27
CA ARG A 103 3.68 -6.02 -10.19
C ARG A 103 5.03 -5.48 -9.72
N LEU A 104 5.07 -4.23 -9.34
CA LEU A 104 6.30 -3.57 -8.86
C LEU A 104 6.72 -4.04 -7.47
N ALA A 105 5.76 -4.40 -6.60
CA ALA A 105 6.07 -4.96 -5.30
C ALA A 105 6.79 -6.32 -5.44
N LYS A 106 6.34 -7.16 -6.37
CA LYS A 106 7.01 -8.41 -6.71
C LYS A 106 8.42 -8.18 -7.25
N LEU A 107 8.56 -7.22 -8.16
CA LEU A 107 9.83 -6.92 -8.82
C LEU A 107 10.88 -6.41 -7.83
N HIS A 108 10.49 -5.52 -6.93
CA HIS A 108 11.42 -4.85 -6.01
C HIS A 108 11.47 -5.49 -4.62
N GLY A 109 10.67 -6.52 -4.36
CA GLY A 109 10.73 -7.26 -3.09
C GLY A 109 10.24 -6.46 -1.89
N VAL A 110 9.17 -5.68 -2.04
CA VAL A 110 8.53 -4.92 -0.96
C VAL A 110 7.19 -5.54 -0.58
N GLY A 111 6.75 -5.33 0.66
CA GLY A 111 5.43 -5.75 1.11
C GLY A 111 4.34 -4.82 0.58
N LEU A 112 3.11 -5.33 0.54
CA LEU A 112 1.95 -4.58 0.06
C LEU A 112 0.78 -4.75 1.03
N PHE A 113 0.24 -3.63 1.50
CA PHE A 113 -0.96 -3.58 2.33
C PHE A 113 -2.07 -2.87 1.55
N ASP A 114 -3.17 -3.57 1.32
CA ASP A 114 -4.34 -3.01 0.63
C ASP A 114 -5.22 -2.27 1.65
N VAL A 115 -4.95 -0.97 1.82
CA VAL A 115 -5.62 -0.11 2.80
C VAL A 115 -7.12 -0.02 2.52
N SER A 116 -7.50 0.02 1.26
CA SER A 116 -8.91 0.15 0.86
C SER A 116 -9.70 -1.15 0.91
N SER A 117 -9.05 -2.28 1.16
CA SER A 117 -9.73 -3.57 1.30
C SER A 117 -10.36 -3.72 2.68
N ASP A 118 -11.62 -4.13 2.73
CA ASP A 118 -12.31 -4.46 3.98
C ASP A 118 -11.66 -5.63 4.74
N ARG A 119 -10.83 -6.42 4.06
CA ARG A 119 -10.14 -7.58 4.62
C ARG A 119 -8.80 -7.23 5.24
N GLU A 120 -8.31 -6.02 5.08
CA GLU A 120 -7.00 -5.59 5.58
C GLU A 120 -5.89 -6.57 5.16
N GLU A 121 -5.84 -6.89 3.87
CA GLU A 121 -4.91 -7.89 3.35
C GLU A 121 -3.49 -7.37 3.32
N VAL A 122 -2.56 -8.14 3.90
CA VAL A 122 -1.12 -7.86 3.90
C VAL A 122 -0.40 -8.95 3.13
N TRP A 123 0.32 -8.54 2.10
CA TRP A 123 1.06 -9.41 1.19
C TRP A 123 2.55 -9.22 1.38
N LEU A 124 3.30 -10.32 1.42
CA LEU A 124 4.75 -10.29 1.54
C LEU A 124 5.42 -10.93 0.33
N PRO A 125 6.58 -10.38 -0.10
CA PRO A 125 7.33 -10.96 -1.21
C PRO A 125 7.98 -12.28 -0.79
N VAL A 126 7.77 -13.32 -1.60
CA VAL A 126 8.37 -14.64 -1.41
C VAL A 126 8.81 -15.16 -2.78
N ASN A 127 10.12 -15.29 -2.99
CA ASN A 127 10.71 -15.82 -4.22
C ASN A 127 10.16 -15.19 -5.51
N GLY A 128 10.06 -13.85 -5.54
CA GLY A 128 9.59 -13.12 -6.71
C GLY A 128 8.07 -13.09 -6.90
N THR A 129 7.32 -13.61 -5.94
CA THR A 129 5.86 -13.53 -5.90
C THR A 129 5.39 -12.77 -4.66
N LEU A 130 4.09 -12.45 -4.58
CA LEU A 130 3.46 -11.96 -3.36
C LEU A 130 2.56 -13.05 -2.80
N GLU A 131 2.73 -13.35 -1.52
CA GLU A 131 1.87 -14.28 -0.79
C GLU A 131 1.08 -13.55 0.27
N LEU A 132 -0.19 -13.92 0.44
CA LEU A 132 -1.02 -13.39 1.52
C LEU A 132 -0.43 -13.85 2.86
N ALA A 133 0.08 -12.90 3.64
CA ALA A 133 0.72 -13.19 4.92
C ALA A 133 -0.29 -13.23 6.06
N HIS A 134 -1.17 -12.23 6.12
CA HIS A 134 -2.23 -12.15 7.11
C HIS A 134 -3.30 -11.15 6.66
N GLN A 135 -4.45 -11.21 7.31
CA GLN A 135 -5.58 -10.34 7.04
C GLN A 135 -6.49 -10.28 8.26
N LYS A 136 -7.45 -9.38 8.22
CA LYS A 136 -8.47 -9.27 9.25
C LYS A 136 -9.23 -10.59 9.38
N ARG A 137 -9.45 -11.04 10.62
CA ARG A 137 -10.25 -12.24 10.87
C ARG A 137 -11.69 -12.03 10.42
N ALA A 138 -12.22 -12.99 9.64
CA ALA A 138 -13.59 -12.98 9.21
C ALA A 138 -14.54 -13.13 10.41
N ARG A 139 -15.36 -12.10 10.70
CA ARG A 139 -16.41 -12.16 11.72
C ARG A 139 -17.37 -13.34 11.52
N PHE A 140 -17.50 -13.79 10.28
CA PHE A 140 -18.36 -14.90 9.87
C PHE A 140 -17.98 -16.22 10.56
N PHE A 141 -16.70 -16.54 10.73
CA PHE A 141 -16.25 -17.77 11.39
C PHE A 141 -16.57 -17.77 12.91
N LYS A 142 -16.53 -16.62 13.58
CA LYS A 142 -16.92 -16.52 14.99
C LYS A 142 -18.42 -16.78 15.20
N ARG A 143 -19.28 -16.36 14.27
CA ARG A 143 -20.73 -16.64 14.33
C ARG A 143 -21.05 -18.11 14.07
N LEU A 144 -20.39 -18.74 13.08
CA LEU A 144 -20.57 -20.16 12.79
C LEU A 144 -20.08 -21.05 13.93
N SER A 145 -18.94 -20.77 14.52
CA SER A 145 -18.42 -21.55 15.64
C SER A 145 -19.30 -21.40 16.89
N ARG A 146 -19.95 -20.26 17.11
CA ARG A 146 -20.94 -20.07 18.19
C ARG A 146 -22.23 -20.87 17.95
N LEU A 147 -22.72 -20.91 16.70
CA LEU A 147 -23.89 -21.68 16.32
C LEU A 147 -23.66 -23.19 16.43
N LEU A 148 -22.47 -23.66 16.08
CA LEU A 148 -22.08 -25.07 16.19
C LEU A 148 -21.78 -25.51 17.62
N ARG A 149 -21.38 -24.58 18.52
CA ARG A 149 -21.14 -24.87 19.94
C ARG A 149 -22.41 -24.80 20.80
N GLY A 150 -23.49 -24.19 20.30
CA GLY A 150 -24.78 -24.07 20.96
C GLY A 150 -25.71 -25.29 20.78
N ARG A 151 -25.20 -26.34 20.19
CA ARG A 151 -25.90 -27.63 20.05
C ARG A 151 -25.16 -28.70 20.86
#